data_474c504288ca35dbdbeda991816d25b0
#
_entry.id   474c504288ca35dbdbeda991816d25b0
#
_cell.length_a   1.000
_cell.length_b   1.000
_cell.length_c   1.000
_cell.angle_alpha   90.00
_cell.angle_beta   90.00
_cell.angle_gamma   90.00
#
_symmetry.space_group_name_H-M   'P 1'
#
loop_
_entity.id
_entity.type
_entity.pdbx_description
1 polymer ?
#
loop_
_entity_poly.entity_id
_entity_poly.type
_entity_poly.pdbx_seq_one_letter_code
_entity_poly.pdbx_strand_id
1 'polypeptide(L)'
;GYGDDHVMIACFEGMDDQQTLELTQAMADAIGKEVVDLSTSLQSVLPEAVLRQSEFMTHEVFHAYRSETDMMRYIKRLERKDISLNHSMIALGSCTMKLNAAVQMLPLSWPSFTNMHPFAPKDQAIGYLTMIHQLEDDLSEITGFAATSLQPNSGAQGEYAGLMVIKAYHASRGETQRDMVLVPTSAHGTNPASAVMAGMRVALVQCDASGNIDLEDLKSQAEKYGDQLAALMITYPSTHGVFEPAVMEITSTIHQHGGQVYMDGANMNAQVGLTSPGLIGADVCHLNLHKTFAIPHGGGGPGVGPICVAEHLADFLPGHEAMETGGAQGIGSGSAAPFGSALVTLVSYGYIKLLGPKGLLESTRHAILNANYLKARLEGAYQVLYTGEAGRAAHEMILDCRPFKATTKVEVTDIAKRLIDYGYHAPTVSFPVAGTLMIEPTESESKAELDRFCDAMLGIHQEIMALEVDGADLSMNLLKQAPHTMAMVTSDDWDRPYSRMEAAFPLEGSMDNKIWPAVRRVNEAHGDRNLICACVPISDYA
;
A
#
# COMPACT_ATOMS: atom_id res chain seq x y z
N GLY A 1 4.33 -30.06 -18.17
CA GLY A 1 3.09 -30.56 -18.79
C GLY A 1 2.19 -31.21 -17.76
N TYR A 2 0.92 -30.88 -17.78
CA TYR A 2 -0.08 -31.47 -16.88
C TYR A 2 -0.61 -32.78 -17.50
N GLY A 3 0.19 -33.84 -17.50
CA GLY A 3 -0.13 -35.15 -18.08
C GLY A 3 0.36 -35.29 -19.53
N ASP A 4 0.51 -36.52 -19.95
CA ASP A 4 1.12 -36.86 -21.26
C ASP A 4 0.24 -36.57 -22.49
N ASP A 5 -1.05 -36.23 -22.28
CA ASP A 5 -2.05 -36.10 -23.34
C ASP A 5 -2.68 -34.70 -23.50
N HIS A 6 -2.25 -33.70 -22.69
CA HIS A 6 -2.86 -32.36 -22.73
C HIS A 6 -1.80 -31.26 -22.75
N VAL A 7 -1.98 -30.30 -23.65
CA VAL A 7 -1.21 -29.05 -23.68
C VAL A 7 -2.15 -27.90 -23.38
N MET A 8 -1.86 -27.16 -22.31
CA MET A 8 -2.60 -25.95 -22.00
C MET A 8 -1.88 -24.74 -22.62
N ILE A 9 -2.60 -23.95 -23.39
CA ILE A 9 -2.09 -22.75 -24.04
C ILE A 9 -2.79 -21.55 -23.45
N ALA A 10 -2.03 -20.62 -22.92
CA ALA A 10 -2.53 -19.30 -22.58
C ALA A 10 -2.34 -18.38 -23.81
N CYS A 11 -3.44 -17.91 -24.38
CA CYS A 11 -3.41 -16.85 -25.36
C CYS A 11 -3.49 -15.51 -24.65
N PHE A 12 -2.65 -14.55 -25.06
CA PHE A 12 -2.74 -13.19 -24.54
C PHE A 12 -3.88 -12.44 -25.23
N GLU A 13 -4.61 -11.67 -24.45
CA GLU A 13 -5.55 -10.69 -24.98
C GLU A 13 -4.81 -9.73 -25.92
N GLY A 14 -5.29 -9.57 -27.16
CA GLY A 14 -4.67 -8.70 -28.16
C GLY A 14 -3.78 -9.40 -29.19
N MET A 15 -3.73 -10.73 -29.23
CA MET A 15 -3.16 -11.44 -30.40
C MET A 15 -4.01 -11.14 -31.64
N ASP A 16 -3.34 -10.73 -32.72
CA ASP A 16 -3.98 -10.61 -34.02
C ASP A 16 -4.17 -11.97 -34.71
N ASP A 17 -4.92 -11.98 -35.79
CA ASP A 17 -5.20 -13.20 -36.56
C ASP A 17 -3.93 -13.86 -37.09
N GLN A 18 -2.90 -13.06 -37.45
CA GLN A 18 -1.62 -13.55 -37.94
C GLN A 18 -0.84 -14.29 -36.84
N GLN A 19 -0.76 -13.69 -35.64
CA GLN A 19 -0.08 -14.28 -34.48
C GLN A 19 -0.79 -15.56 -34.02
N THR A 20 -2.12 -15.57 -34.08
CA THR A 20 -2.92 -16.77 -33.76
C THR A 20 -2.64 -17.89 -34.76
N LEU A 21 -2.53 -17.56 -36.04
CA LEU A 21 -2.20 -18.54 -37.11
C LEU A 21 -0.79 -19.08 -36.93
N GLU A 22 0.20 -18.24 -36.67
CA GLU A 22 1.61 -18.63 -36.44
C GLU A 22 1.73 -19.57 -35.23
N LEU A 23 1.03 -19.27 -34.12
CA LEU A 23 1.01 -20.15 -32.96
C LEU A 23 0.36 -21.48 -33.27
N THR A 24 -0.77 -21.47 -33.96
CA THR A 24 -1.48 -22.69 -34.36
C THR A 24 -0.65 -23.56 -35.28
N GLN A 25 0.08 -22.94 -36.22
CA GLN A 25 1.00 -23.65 -37.12
C GLN A 25 2.16 -24.29 -36.36
N ALA A 26 2.83 -23.52 -35.47
CA ALA A 26 3.93 -24.02 -34.67
C ALA A 26 3.51 -25.23 -33.81
N MET A 27 2.29 -25.22 -33.29
CA MET A 27 1.75 -26.35 -32.53
C MET A 27 1.44 -27.55 -33.42
N ALA A 28 0.79 -27.36 -34.57
CA ALA A 28 0.51 -28.41 -35.52
C ALA A 28 1.79 -29.10 -35.98
N ASP A 29 2.85 -28.31 -36.26
CA ASP A 29 4.18 -28.82 -36.62
C ASP A 29 4.79 -29.66 -35.49
N ALA A 30 4.68 -29.18 -34.23
CA ALA A 30 5.20 -29.88 -33.05
C ALA A 30 4.56 -31.25 -32.80
N ILE A 31 3.30 -31.42 -33.15
CA ILE A 31 2.55 -32.67 -32.97
C ILE A 31 2.38 -33.47 -34.27
N GLY A 32 2.95 -33.00 -35.37
CA GLY A 32 2.88 -33.66 -36.68
C GLY A 32 1.47 -33.70 -37.27
N LYS A 33 0.66 -32.68 -37.06
CA LYS A 33 -0.72 -32.50 -37.54
C LYS A 33 -0.79 -31.33 -38.51
N GLU A 34 -1.74 -31.38 -39.44
CA GLU A 34 -2.08 -30.20 -40.26
C GLU A 34 -2.92 -29.20 -39.46
N VAL A 35 -2.73 -27.90 -39.76
CA VAL A 35 -3.55 -26.84 -39.18
C VAL A 35 -4.98 -27.01 -39.69
N VAL A 36 -5.92 -27.19 -38.78
CA VAL A 36 -7.34 -27.12 -39.09
C VAL A 36 -7.77 -25.67 -38.92
N ASP A 37 -8.45 -25.10 -39.91
CA ASP A 37 -9.04 -23.76 -39.81
C ASP A 37 -10.04 -23.71 -38.69
N LEU A 38 -9.65 -23.06 -37.57
CA LEU A 38 -10.48 -22.92 -36.38
C LEU A 38 -11.43 -21.69 -36.46
N SER A 39 -11.36 -20.91 -37.55
CA SER A 39 -12.14 -19.68 -37.69
C SER A 39 -13.67 -19.90 -37.69
N THR A 40 -14.09 -21.14 -37.91
CA THR A 40 -15.53 -21.50 -37.95
C THR A 40 -16.04 -22.20 -36.69
N SER A 41 -15.23 -22.43 -35.66
CA SER A 41 -15.55 -23.55 -34.80
C SER A 41 -15.74 -23.32 -33.30
N LEU A 42 -15.28 -22.20 -32.71
CA LEU A 42 -15.50 -22.01 -31.26
C LEU A 42 -16.98 -21.86 -30.89
N GLN A 43 -17.77 -21.23 -31.76
CA GLN A 43 -19.23 -21.16 -31.56
C GLN A 43 -19.92 -22.52 -31.72
N SER A 44 -19.35 -23.43 -32.52
CA SER A 44 -19.93 -24.76 -32.74
C SER A 44 -19.57 -25.80 -31.68
N VAL A 45 -18.57 -25.53 -30.84
CA VAL A 45 -18.11 -26.47 -29.80
C VAL A 45 -18.84 -26.25 -28.48
N LEU A 46 -19.29 -25.03 -28.21
CA LEU A 46 -20.04 -24.72 -26.98
C LEU A 46 -21.52 -25.00 -27.18
N PRO A 47 -22.20 -25.69 -26.24
CA PRO A 47 -23.65 -25.82 -26.27
C PRO A 47 -24.33 -24.45 -26.33
N GLU A 48 -25.35 -24.30 -27.15
CA GLU A 48 -26.09 -23.03 -27.31
C GLU A 48 -26.57 -22.45 -25.97
N ALA A 49 -26.93 -23.32 -25.03
CA ALA A 49 -27.38 -22.94 -23.69
C ALA A 49 -26.35 -22.24 -22.82
N VAL A 50 -25.04 -22.36 -23.15
CA VAL A 50 -23.95 -21.68 -22.43
C VAL A 50 -23.42 -20.46 -23.18
N LEU A 51 -23.91 -20.21 -24.39
CA LEU A 51 -23.54 -19.03 -25.15
C LEU A 51 -24.22 -17.80 -24.56
N ARG A 52 -23.43 -16.75 -24.39
CA ARG A 52 -23.96 -15.46 -23.94
C ARG A 52 -24.96 -14.90 -24.97
N GLN A 53 -26.17 -14.61 -24.54
CA GLN A 53 -27.21 -14.00 -25.37
C GLN A 53 -27.37 -12.49 -25.10
N SER A 54 -26.83 -11.99 -23.99
CA SER A 54 -26.91 -10.57 -23.63
C SER A 54 -25.77 -9.76 -24.23
N GLU A 55 -26.04 -8.53 -24.61
CA GLU A 55 -25.01 -7.56 -24.95
C GLU A 55 -24.09 -7.30 -23.75
N PHE A 56 -22.83 -6.92 -23.98
CA PHE A 56 -21.85 -6.56 -22.96
C PHE A 56 -20.94 -5.44 -23.45
N MET A 57 -20.30 -4.72 -22.49
CA MET A 57 -19.43 -3.59 -22.80
C MET A 57 -20.10 -2.56 -23.74
N THR A 58 -21.40 -2.31 -23.53
CA THR A 58 -22.21 -1.43 -24.41
C THR A 58 -21.95 0.05 -24.18
N HIS A 59 -21.24 0.42 -23.09
CA HIS A 59 -20.91 1.81 -22.82
C HIS A 59 -19.98 2.36 -23.91
N GLU A 60 -20.24 3.59 -24.36
CA GLU A 60 -19.51 4.26 -25.44
C GLU A 60 -17.98 4.27 -25.25
N VAL A 61 -17.50 4.35 -24.00
CA VAL A 61 -16.06 4.37 -23.68
C VAL A 61 -15.30 3.16 -24.25
N PHE A 62 -15.94 1.99 -24.33
CA PHE A 62 -15.33 0.78 -24.88
C PHE A 62 -15.26 0.78 -26.43
N HIS A 63 -15.90 1.75 -27.08
CA HIS A 63 -16.00 1.81 -28.53
C HIS A 63 -15.41 3.09 -29.14
N ALA A 64 -15.17 4.12 -28.32
CA ALA A 64 -14.77 5.46 -28.82
C ALA A 64 -13.27 5.60 -29.12
N TYR A 65 -12.39 4.89 -28.38
CA TYR A 65 -10.93 5.09 -28.43
C TYR A 65 -10.27 3.93 -29.17
N ARG A 66 -10.23 4.02 -30.51
CA ARG A 66 -9.77 2.94 -31.40
C ARG A 66 -8.36 3.12 -31.94
N SER A 67 -7.74 4.28 -31.74
CA SER A 67 -6.35 4.55 -32.11
C SER A 67 -5.48 4.77 -30.88
N GLU A 68 -4.18 4.52 -31.01
CA GLU A 68 -3.20 4.83 -29.96
C GLU A 68 -3.28 6.31 -29.56
N THR A 69 -3.38 7.20 -30.55
CA THR A 69 -3.47 8.65 -30.31
C THR A 69 -4.72 9.01 -29.48
N ASP A 70 -5.87 8.42 -29.78
CA ASP A 70 -7.09 8.70 -29.03
C ASP A 70 -7.03 8.12 -27.62
N MET A 71 -6.45 6.93 -27.46
CA MET A 71 -6.24 6.32 -26.15
C MET A 71 -5.29 7.17 -25.30
N MET A 72 -4.17 7.63 -25.83
CA MET A 72 -3.23 8.50 -25.12
C MET A 72 -3.91 9.80 -24.66
N ARG A 73 -4.72 10.42 -25.52
CA ARG A 73 -5.49 11.63 -25.17
C ARG A 73 -6.56 11.35 -24.13
N TYR A 74 -7.20 10.20 -24.20
CA TYR A 74 -8.19 9.77 -23.21
C TYR A 74 -7.56 9.57 -21.82
N ILE A 75 -6.45 8.84 -21.76
CA ILE A 75 -5.68 8.64 -20.53
C ILE A 75 -5.26 9.99 -19.93
N LYS A 76 -4.71 10.89 -20.76
CA LYS A 76 -4.30 12.24 -20.30
C LYS A 76 -5.47 13.07 -19.79
N ARG A 77 -6.66 12.92 -20.38
CA ARG A 77 -7.89 13.59 -19.91
C ARG A 77 -8.34 13.07 -18.54
N LEU A 78 -8.16 11.77 -18.28
CA LEU A 78 -8.45 11.18 -16.96
C LEU A 78 -7.42 11.62 -15.92
N GLU A 79 -6.14 11.55 -16.26
CA GLU A 79 -5.03 11.96 -15.39
C GLU A 79 -5.20 13.39 -14.86
N ARG A 80 -5.65 14.31 -15.72
CA ARG A 80 -5.86 15.73 -15.33
C ARG A 80 -6.99 15.95 -14.31
N LYS A 81 -7.77 14.93 -13.99
CA LYS A 81 -8.88 15.03 -13.02
C LYS A 81 -8.44 14.81 -11.59
N ASP A 82 -7.21 14.35 -11.38
CA ASP A 82 -6.68 14.06 -10.06
C ASP A 82 -5.20 14.46 -9.95
N ILE A 83 -4.70 14.50 -8.72
CA ILE A 83 -3.31 14.84 -8.40
C ILE A 83 -2.48 13.57 -8.50
N SER A 84 -1.31 13.69 -9.14
CA SER A 84 -0.29 12.65 -9.19
C SER A 84 1.02 13.13 -8.56
N LEU A 85 1.93 12.20 -8.29
CA LEU A 85 3.26 12.51 -7.75
C LEU A 85 4.12 13.41 -8.66
N ASN A 86 3.80 13.47 -9.97
CA ASN A 86 4.42 14.41 -10.90
C ASN A 86 3.94 15.85 -10.71
N HIS A 87 2.83 16.04 -10.02
CA HIS A 87 2.24 17.35 -9.75
C HIS A 87 2.66 17.89 -8.40
N SER A 88 2.54 17.09 -7.37
CA SER A 88 2.85 17.47 -5.98
C SER A 88 3.17 16.25 -5.12
N MET A 89 3.75 16.50 -3.95
CA MET A 89 3.86 15.52 -2.89
C MET A 89 2.48 14.96 -2.53
N ILE A 90 2.42 13.66 -2.28
CA ILE A 90 1.27 12.98 -1.70
C ILE A 90 1.70 12.49 -0.31
N ALA A 91 1.47 13.29 0.70
CA ALA A 91 1.94 13.07 2.07
C ALA A 91 1.06 12.07 2.84
N LEU A 92 0.80 10.90 2.25
CA LEU A 92 -0.14 9.91 2.75
C LEU A 92 0.50 9.08 3.87
N GLY A 93 0.27 9.45 5.12
CA GLY A 93 0.78 8.72 6.29
C GLY A 93 0.38 7.26 6.30
N SER A 94 1.26 6.40 6.81
CA SER A 94 1.17 4.93 6.78
C SER A 94 1.23 4.31 5.38
N CYS A 95 1.53 5.11 4.34
CA CYS A 95 1.68 4.62 2.97
C CYS A 95 2.71 5.47 2.23
N THR A 96 3.97 5.06 2.27
CA THR A 96 5.08 5.76 1.61
C THR A 96 4.82 5.96 0.12
N MET A 97 4.49 7.21 -0.26
CA MET A 97 4.20 7.60 -1.64
C MET A 97 5.41 8.34 -2.20
N LYS A 98 6.33 7.63 -2.84
CA LYS A 98 7.51 8.23 -3.46
C LYS A 98 7.45 8.19 -4.98
N LEU A 99 7.94 9.26 -5.62
CA LEU A 99 8.11 9.30 -7.06
C LEU A 99 9.31 8.45 -7.47
N ASN A 100 9.08 7.50 -8.37
CA ASN A 100 10.13 6.62 -8.86
C ASN A 100 11.07 7.34 -9.85
N ALA A 101 12.36 7.00 -9.79
CA ALA A 101 13.27 7.39 -10.83
C ALA A 101 12.97 6.64 -12.14
N ALA A 102 12.96 7.36 -13.27
CA ALA A 102 12.66 6.77 -14.58
C ALA A 102 13.58 5.58 -14.91
N VAL A 103 14.86 5.64 -14.50
CA VAL A 103 15.84 4.56 -14.72
C VAL A 103 15.46 3.25 -14.03
N GLN A 104 14.74 3.30 -12.91
CA GLN A 104 14.25 2.10 -12.21
C GLN A 104 13.09 1.44 -12.96
N MET A 105 12.35 2.22 -13.74
CA MET A 105 11.22 1.74 -14.54
C MET A 105 11.62 1.20 -15.91
N LEU A 106 12.79 1.60 -16.45
CA LEU A 106 13.24 1.19 -17.79
C LEU A 106 13.26 -0.33 -18.01
N PRO A 107 13.73 -1.17 -17.07
CA PRO A 107 13.76 -2.62 -17.27
C PRO A 107 12.39 -3.25 -17.50
N LEU A 108 11.30 -2.60 -17.06
CA LEU A 108 9.94 -3.06 -17.30
C LEU A 108 9.56 -3.08 -18.80
N SER A 109 10.30 -2.37 -19.64
CA SER A 109 10.09 -2.34 -21.09
C SER A 109 11.02 -3.29 -21.87
N TRP A 110 11.95 -3.98 -21.20
CA TRP A 110 12.90 -4.85 -21.88
C TRP A 110 12.27 -6.21 -22.21
N PRO A 111 12.25 -6.64 -23.47
CA PRO A 111 11.59 -7.88 -23.88
C PRO A 111 12.09 -9.13 -23.13
N SER A 112 13.35 -9.15 -22.71
CA SER A 112 13.92 -10.25 -21.93
C SER A 112 13.23 -10.47 -20.58
N PHE A 113 12.55 -9.45 -20.04
CA PHE A 113 11.77 -9.52 -18.81
C PHE A 113 10.27 -9.52 -19.08
N THR A 114 9.79 -8.64 -19.96
CA THR A 114 8.34 -8.49 -20.21
C THR A 114 7.73 -9.72 -20.87
N ASN A 115 8.51 -10.43 -21.70
CA ASN A 115 8.06 -11.63 -22.38
C ASN A 115 8.33 -12.93 -21.58
N MET A 116 8.83 -12.81 -20.35
CA MET A 116 9.07 -13.96 -19.49
C MET A 116 7.85 -14.26 -18.62
N HIS A 117 7.32 -15.47 -18.73
CA HIS A 117 6.25 -15.93 -17.85
C HIS A 117 6.83 -16.44 -16.52
N PRO A 118 6.23 -16.14 -15.35
CA PRO A 118 6.74 -16.60 -14.05
C PRO A 118 6.77 -18.13 -13.89
N PHE A 119 6.01 -18.88 -14.68
CA PHE A 119 6.05 -20.35 -14.73
C PHE A 119 6.89 -20.89 -15.90
N ALA A 120 7.75 -20.08 -16.51
CA ALA A 120 8.67 -20.59 -17.52
C ALA A 120 9.59 -21.67 -16.91
N PRO A 121 9.96 -22.72 -17.69
CA PRO A 121 10.92 -23.73 -17.22
C PRO A 121 12.22 -23.08 -16.71
N LYS A 122 12.76 -23.61 -15.61
CA LYS A 122 13.93 -23.02 -14.94
C LYS A 122 15.12 -22.80 -15.86
N ASP A 123 15.42 -23.77 -16.74
CA ASP A 123 16.51 -23.71 -17.70
C ASP A 123 16.34 -22.62 -18.76
N GLN A 124 15.12 -22.17 -19.01
CA GLN A 124 14.79 -21.05 -19.91
C GLN A 124 14.72 -19.70 -19.22
N ALA A 125 14.66 -19.66 -17.88
CA ALA A 125 14.45 -18.45 -17.07
C ALA A 125 15.63 -18.14 -16.12
N ILE A 126 16.83 -18.69 -16.34
CA ILE A 126 17.98 -18.63 -15.43
C ILE A 126 18.30 -17.18 -15.02
N GLY A 127 18.39 -16.25 -15.97
CA GLY A 127 18.72 -14.85 -15.67
C GLY A 127 17.66 -14.16 -14.82
N TYR A 128 16.39 -14.46 -15.10
CA TYR A 128 15.26 -13.94 -14.33
C TYR A 128 15.25 -14.49 -12.89
N LEU A 129 15.43 -15.80 -12.73
CA LEU A 129 15.50 -16.44 -11.41
C LEU A 129 16.74 -15.98 -10.63
N THR A 130 17.86 -15.72 -11.29
CA THR A 130 19.04 -15.11 -10.65
C THR A 130 18.71 -13.74 -10.05
N MET A 131 17.96 -12.89 -10.77
CA MET A 131 17.52 -11.61 -10.27
C MET A 131 16.57 -11.75 -9.06
N ILE A 132 15.63 -12.71 -9.13
CA ILE A 132 14.70 -13.01 -8.03
C ILE A 132 15.48 -13.41 -6.77
N HIS A 133 16.40 -14.38 -6.87
CA HIS A 133 17.19 -14.83 -5.71
C HIS A 133 18.09 -13.73 -5.15
N GLN A 134 18.73 -12.93 -6.01
CA GLN A 134 19.49 -11.77 -5.54
C GLN A 134 18.63 -10.74 -4.82
N LEU A 135 17.38 -10.55 -5.22
CA LEU A 135 16.46 -9.67 -4.50
C LEU A 135 16.07 -10.28 -3.15
N GLU A 136 15.84 -11.59 -3.06
CA GLU A 136 15.58 -12.30 -1.81
C GLU A 136 16.76 -12.18 -0.85
N ASP A 137 18.00 -12.35 -1.33
CA ASP A 137 19.23 -12.17 -0.56
C ASP A 137 19.40 -10.73 -0.06
N ASP A 138 19.21 -9.74 -0.94
CA ASP A 138 19.29 -8.31 -0.58
C ASP A 138 18.27 -7.96 0.52
N LEU A 139 17.03 -8.46 0.41
CA LEU A 139 15.99 -8.19 1.40
C LEU A 139 16.26 -8.90 2.72
N SER A 140 16.84 -10.11 2.69
CA SER A 140 17.28 -10.84 3.87
C SER A 140 18.38 -10.07 4.61
N GLU A 141 19.39 -9.55 3.89
CA GLU A 141 20.46 -8.73 4.46
C GLU A 141 19.91 -7.43 5.08
N ILE A 142 19.03 -6.71 4.34
CA ILE A 142 18.43 -5.44 4.81
C ILE A 142 17.61 -5.64 6.09
N THR A 143 16.90 -6.75 6.20
CA THR A 143 16.04 -7.04 7.35
C THR A 143 16.75 -7.76 8.48
N GLY A 144 17.96 -8.28 8.24
CA GLY A 144 18.72 -9.05 9.22
C GLY A 144 18.16 -10.46 9.45
N PHE A 145 17.50 -11.03 8.46
CA PHE A 145 16.90 -12.35 8.49
C PHE A 145 17.66 -13.39 7.65
N ALA A 146 17.33 -14.66 7.85
CA ALA A 146 18.01 -15.77 7.19
C ALA A 146 17.46 -16.07 5.80
N ALA A 147 16.18 -15.85 5.57
CA ALA A 147 15.53 -16.20 4.31
C ALA A 147 14.33 -15.27 4.01
N THR A 148 14.07 -15.11 2.72
CA THR A 148 12.96 -14.29 2.20
C THR A 148 12.15 -15.11 1.19
N SER A 149 10.83 -14.88 1.16
CA SER A 149 9.94 -15.36 0.09
C SER A 149 9.24 -14.18 -0.56
N LEU A 150 9.38 -14.05 -1.88
CA LEU A 150 8.70 -13.04 -2.69
C LEU A 150 7.27 -13.47 -3.09
N GLN A 151 6.77 -14.60 -2.62
CA GLN A 151 5.49 -15.13 -3.06
C GLN A 151 4.29 -14.23 -2.74
N PRO A 152 4.15 -13.62 -1.54
CA PRO A 152 3.00 -12.77 -1.24
C PRO A 152 2.94 -11.54 -2.13
N ASN A 153 1.76 -11.23 -2.68
CA ASN A 153 1.53 -10.13 -3.63
C ASN A 153 0.95 -8.86 -3.00
N SER A 154 0.86 -8.80 -1.68
CA SER A 154 0.43 -7.61 -0.93
C SER A 154 0.92 -7.68 0.51
N GLY A 155 0.89 -6.54 1.23
CA GLY A 155 1.21 -6.52 2.66
C GLY A 155 0.31 -7.46 3.46
N ALA A 156 -1.00 -7.38 3.28
CA ALA A 156 -1.96 -8.24 3.98
C ALA A 156 -1.76 -9.74 3.67
N GLN A 157 -1.36 -10.08 2.44
CA GLN A 157 -1.01 -11.47 2.11
C GLN A 157 0.30 -11.89 2.76
N GLY A 158 1.28 -10.97 2.89
CA GLY A 158 2.49 -11.17 3.69
C GLY A 158 2.18 -11.37 5.17
N GLU A 159 1.24 -10.60 5.73
CA GLU A 159 0.76 -10.82 7.10
C GLU A 159 0.21 -12.23 7.29
N TYR A 160 -0.70 -12.64 6.42
CA TYR A 160 -1.28 -13.98 6.46
C TYR A 160 -0.21 -15.07 6.32
N ALA A 161 0.68 -14.95 5.33
CA ALA A 161 1.74 -15.93 5.10
C ALA A 161 2.70 -16.04 6.30
N GLY A 162 3.12 -14.91 6.87
CA GLY A 162 3.98 -14.88 8.05
C GLY A 162 3.34 -15.54 9.29
N LEU A 163 2.06 -15.28 9.52
CA LEU A 163 1.32 -15.94 10.61
C LEU A 163 1.13 -17.44 10.37
N MET A 164 0.92 -17.85 9.12
CA MET A 164 0.86 -19.29 8.77
C MET A 164 2.20 -19.99 8.96
N VAL A 165 3.33 -19.31 8.68
CA VAL A 165 4.69 -19.80 8.98
C VAL A 165 4.86 -20.01 10.49
N ILE A 166 4.48 -19.02 11.31
CA ILE A 166 4.51 -19.15 12.78
C ILE A 166 3.65 -20.32 13.25
N LYS A 167 2.46 -20.46 12.70
CA LYS A 167 1.54 -21.55 13.04
C LYS A 167 2.11 -22.93 12.69
N ALA A 168 2.73 -23.06 11.52
CA ALA A 168 3.39 -24.28 11.09
C ALA A 168 4.58 -24.64 11.98
N TYR A 169 5.38 -23.65 12.38
CA TYR A 169 6.46 -23.81 13.33
C TYR A 169 5.97 -24.35 14.67
N HIS A 170 4.94 -23.76 15.29
CA HIS A 170 4.39 -24.26 16.55
C HIS A 170 3.81 -25.68 16.38
N ALA A 171 3.10 -25.95 15.29
CA ALA A 171 2.55 -27.28 14.99
C ALA A 171 3.65 -28.33 14.84
N SER A 172 4.79 -28.04 14.22
CA SER A 172 5.92 -28.95 14.08
C SER A 172 6.54 -29.35 15.40
N ARG A 173 6.36 -28.53 16.45
CA ARG A 173 6.81 -28.76 17.81
C ARG A 173 5.76 -29.48 18.69
N GLY A 174 4.58 -29.78 18.12
CA GLY A 174 3.44 -30.33 18.84
C GLY A 174 2.68 -29.31 19.70
N GLU A 175 2.91 -28.01 19.52
CA GLU A 175 2.35 -26.90 20.29
C GLU A 175 1.11 -26.31 19.61
N THR A 176 0.19 -27.15 19.16
CA THR A 176 -1.01 -26.72 18.40
C THR A 176 -1.99 -25.85 19.19
N GLN A 177 -1.86 -25.81 20.53
CA GLN A 177 -2.63 -24.92 21.41
C GLN A 177 -2.18 -23.46 21.34
N ARG A 178 -1.01 -23.15 20.74
CA ARG A 178 -0.54 -21.78 20.54
C ARG A 178 -1.28 -21.14 19.37
N ASP A 179 -2.39 -20.46 19.68
CA ASP A 179 -3.27 -19.81 18.71
C ASP A 179 -3.62 -18.36 19.07
N MET A 180 -3.08 -17.83 20.18
CA MET A 180 -3.34 -16.46 20.62
C MET A 180 -2.30 -15.50 20.05
N VAL A 181 -2.76 -14.44 19.40
CA VAL A 181 -1.94 -13.34 18.88
C VAL A 181 -2.23 -12.07 19.67
N LEU A 182 -1.20 -11.47 20.25
CA LEU A 182 -1.29 -10.15 20.87
C LEU A 182 -1.14 -9.07 19.79
N VAL A 183 -1.98 -8.03 19.84
CA VAL A 183 -1.97 -6.92 18.88
C VAL A 183 -2.11 -5.61 19.63
N PRO A 184 -1.16 -4.67 19.52
CA PRO A 184 -1.28 -3.35 20.12
C PRO A 184 -2.46 -2.57 19.53
N THR A 185 -3.10 -1.75 20.35
CA THR A 185 -4.21 -0.87 19.90
C THR A 185 -3.79 0.16 18.84
N SER A 186 -2.48 0.39 18.69
CA SER A 186 -1.89 1.21 17.62
C SER A 186 -1.72 0.46 16.29
N ALA A 187 -1.94 -0.85 16.24
CA ALA A 187 -1.70 -1.64 15.02
C ALA A 187 -2.65 -1.25 13.90
N HIS A 188 -2.21 -1.45 12.65
CA HIS A 188 -3.08 -1.31 11.49
C HIS A 188 -4.23 -2.33 11.56
N GLY A 189 -5.42 -1.93 11.11
CA GLY A 189 -6.62 -2.78 11.16
C GLY A 189 -6.52 -4.11 10.40
N THR A 190 -5.57 -4.25 9.48
CA THR A 190 -5.29 -5.52 8.77
C THR A 190 -4.62 -6.56 9.67
N ASN A 191 -3.86 -6.15 10.69
CA ASN A 191 -3.14 -7.10 11.55
C ASN A 191 -4.10 -8.05 12.29
N PRO A 192 -5.12 -7.59 13.06
CA PRO A 192 -6.08 -8.50 13.68
C PRO A 192 -6.90 -9.28 12.64
N ALA A 193 -7.22 -8.69 11.48
CA ALA A 193 -7.95 -9.40 10.42
C ALA A 193 -7.14 -10.57 9.85
N SER A 194 -5.84 -10.37 9.60
CA SER A 194 -4.94 -11.43 9.12
C SER A 194 -4.75 -12.55 10.15
N ALA A 195 -4.70 -12.21 11.44
CA ALA A 195 -4.63 -13.22 12.51
C ALA A 195 -5.90 -14.11 12.53
N VAL A 196 -7.07 -13.50 12.40
CA VAL A 196 -8.34 -14.25 12.32
C VAL A 196 -8.39 -15.11 11.05
N MET A 197 -7.94 -14.60 9.89
CA MET A 197 -7.84 -15.38 8.66
C MET A 197 -6.91 -16.59 8.79
N ALA A 198 -5.80 -16.45 9.53
CA ALA A 198 -4.90 -17.56 9.84
C ALA A 198 -5.50 -18.59 10.84
N GLY A 199 -6.73 -18.35 11.31
CA GLY A 199 -7.42 -19.18 12.29
C GLY A 199 -6.83 -19.04 13.70
N MET A 200 -6.33 -17.84 14.02
CA MET A 200 -5.80 -17.48 15.35
C MET A 200 -6.78 -16.55 16.07
N ARG A 201 -6.70 -16.54 17.39
CA ARG A 201 -7.46 -15.64 18.26
C ARG A 201 -6.64 -14.39 18.51
N VAL A 202 -7.30 -13.26 18.73
CA VAL A 202 -6.65 -11.96 18.96
C VAL A 202 -6.95 -11.45 20.36
N ALA A 203 -5.92 -10.93 21.03
CA ALA A 203 -6.06 -10.13 22.26
C ALA A 203 -5.34 -8.80 22.08
N LEU A 204 -5.98 -7.72 22.50
CA LEU A 204 -5.42 -6.38 22.40
C LEU A 204 -4.48 -6.09 23.56
N VAL A 205 -3.40 -5.36 23.26
CA VAL A 205 -2.49 -4.74 24.22
C VAL A 205 -2.67 -3.22 24.14
N GLN A 206 -2.81 -2.58 25.28
CA GLN A 206 -3.01 -1.12 25.33
C GLN A 206 -1.73 -0.37 24.97
N CYS A 207 -1.92 0.89 24.52
CA CYS A 207 -0.84 1.85 24.40
C CYS A 207 -0.96 2.91 25.48
N ASP A 208 0.17 3.45 25.92
CA ASP A 208 0.25 4.56 26.87
C ASP A 208 -0.14 5.91 26.23
N ALA A 209 -0.16 6.97 27.03
CA ALA A 209 -0.50 8.31 26.57
C ALA A 209 0.53 8.91 25.59
N SER A 210 1.74 8.36 25.52
CA SER A 210 2.81 8.76 24.62
C SER A 210 2.77 8.00 23.29
N GLY A 211 1.86 7.03 23.15
CA GLY A 211 1.69 6.21 21.95
C GLY A 211 2.59 4.99 21.89
N ASN A 212 3.29 4.65 22.98
CA ASN A 212 4.08 3.43 23.13
C ASN A 212 3.22 2.28 23.64
N ILE A 213 3.71 1.06 23.50
CA ILE A 213 3.06 -0.13 24.07
C ILE A 213 3.13 -0.06 25.60
N ASP A 214 2.01 -0.28 26.27
CA ASP A 214 1.96 -0.41 27.73
C ASP A 214 2.60 -1.76 28.15
N LEU A 215 3.80 -1.68 28.74
CA LEU A 215 4.58 -2.85 29.12
C LEU A 215 3.92 -3.70 30.23
N GLU A 216 3.20 -3.07 31.14
CA GLU A 216 2.52 -3.78 32.22
C GLU A 216 1.34 -4.59 31.67
N ASP A 217 0.56 -3.97 30.75
CA ASP A 217 -0.50 -4.71 30.07
C ASP A 217 0.07 -5.82 29.18
N LEU A 218 1.15 -5.56 28.42
CA LEU A 218 1.81 -6.58 27.60
C LEU A 218 2.22 -7.80 28.43
N LYS A 219 2.91 -7.57 29.55
CA LYS A 219 3.35 -8.64 30.46
C LYS A 219 2.16 -9.42 31.02
N SER A 220 1.13 -8.70 31.47
CA SER A 220 -0.11 -9.29 31.97
C SER A 220 -0.80 -10.18 30.93
N GLN A 221 -0.90 -9.72 29.67
CA GLN A 221 -1.50 -10.50 28.58
C GLN A 221 -0.62 -11.72 28.22
N ALA A 222 0.72 -11.55 28.19
CA ALA A 222 1.65 -12.63 27.91
C ALA A 222 1.58 -13.74 28.97
N GLU A 223 1.54 -13.38 30.26
CA GLU A 223 1.35 -14.32 31.37
C GLU A 223 -0.01 -15.02 31.29
N LYS A 224 -1.08 -14.24 31.04
CA LYS A 224 -2.45 -14.77 30.96
C LYS A 224 -2.61 -15.86 29.89
N TYR A 225 -1.99 -15.66 28.73
CA TYR A 225 -2.11 -16.63 27.64
C TYR A 225 -1.01 -17.71 27.66
N GLY A 226 0.12 -17.45 28.29
CA GLY A 226 1.16 -18.41 28.57
C GLY A 226 1.48 -19.39 27.43
N ASP A 227 1.14 -20.65 27.60
CA ASP A 227 1.35 -21.72 26.60
C ASP A 227 0.42 -21.64 25.37
N GLN A 228 -0.58 -20.75 25.37
CA GLN A 228 -1.44 -20.47 24.23
C GLN A 228 -0.90 -19.32 23.37
N LEU A 229 0.09 -18.56 23.84
CA LEU A 229 0.66 -17.43 23.12
C LEU A 229 1.41 -17.91 21.87
N ALA A 230 0.88 -17.57 20.68
CA ALA A 230 1.50 -17.88 19.40
C ALA A 230 2.44 -16.76 18.94
N ALA A 231 1.96 -15.52 18.98
CA ALA A 231 2.71 -14.38 18.47
C ALA A 231 2.29 -13.04 19.08
N LEU A 232 3.16 -12.05 18.92
CA LEU A 232 2.83 -10.62 18.97
C LEU A 232 2.97 -10.06 17.56
N MET A 233 1.99 -9.28 17.08
CA MET A 233 2.12 -8.46 15.86
C MET A 233 2.41 -7.02 16.26
N ILE A 234 3.55 -6.48 15.82
CA ILE A 234 3.95 -5.11 16.13
C ILE A 234 4.35 -4.36 14.84
N THR A 235 4.15 -3.06 14.81
CA THR A 235 4.67 -2.15 13.78
C THR A 235 5.80 -1.33 14.36
N TYR A 236 6.94 -1.21 13.67
CA TYR A 236 8.08 -0.43 14.15
C TYR A 236 8.70 0.41 13.02
N PRO A 237 8.92 1.74 13.21
CA PRO A 237 8.28 2.55 14.26
C PRO A 237 6.76 2.38 14.25
N SER A 238 6.10 2.71 15.37
CA SER A 238 4.66 2.52 15.50
C SER A 238 3.88 3.41 14.51
N THR A 239 2.61 3.06 14.24
CA THR A 239 1.70 3.91 13.45
C THR A 239 1.41 5.28 14.10
N HIS A 240 1.82 5.48 15.35
CA HIS A 240 1.82 6.80 16.01
C HIS A 240 2.99 7.70 15.57
N GLY A 241 3.90 7.21 14.71
CA GLY A 241 5.05 7.95 14.22
C GLY A 241 6.19 8.05 15.24
N VAL A 242 6.29 7.11 16.18
CA VAL A 242 7.31 7.08 17.23
C VAL A 242 8.09 5.78 17.23
N PHE A 243 9.40 5.87 17.51
CA PHE A 243 10.23 4.72 17.81
C PHE A 243 9.96 4.25 19.23
N GLU A 244 9.51 3.01 19.37
CA GLU A 244 9.24 2.36 20.66
C GLU A 244 10.56 2.12 21.41
N PRO A 245 10.84 2.82 22.53
CA PRO A 245 12.12 2.70 23.23
C PRO A 245 12.30 1.32 23.87
N ALA A 246 11.20 0.69 24.26
CA ALA A 246 11.19 -0.59 24.95
C ALA A 246 11.13 -1.80 24.01
N VAL A 247 11.32 -1.62 22.70
CA VAL A 247 11.11 -2.69 21.72
C VAL A 247 11.87 -3.98 22.03
N MET A 248 13.08 -3.90 22.53
CA MET A 248 13.88 -5.07 22.93
C MET A 248 13.28 -5.81 24.14
N GLU A 249 12.71 -5.08 25.10
CA GLU A 249 12.01 -5.69 26.23
C GLU A 249 10.70 -6.34 25.79
N ILE A 250 9.97 -5.68 24.89
CA ILE A 250 8.73 -6.21 24.31
C ILE A 250 8.99 -7.55 23.62
N THR A 251 9.95 -7.61 22.69
CA THR A 251 10.29 -8.83 21.95
C THR A 251 10.78 -9.94 22.88
N SER A 252 11.66 -9.61 23.82
CA SER A 252 12.15 -10.55 24.84
C SER A 252 11.03 -11.13 25.70
N THR A 253 10.05 -10.31 26.10
CA THR A 253 8.90 -10.77 26.89
C THR A 253 8.10 -11.83 26.13
N ILE A 254 7.85 -11.64 24.85
CA ILE A 254 7.12 -12.61 24.02
C ILE A 254 7.90 -13.93 23.89
N HIS A 255 9.20 -13.86 23.62
CA HIS A 255 10.05 -15.05 23.52
C HIS A 255 10.12 -15.84 24.83
N GLN A 256 10.16 -15.17 25.99
CA GLN A 256 10.14 -15.82 27.30
C GLN A 256 8.88 -16.68 27.52
N HIS A 257 7.76 -16.31 26.87
CA HIS A 257 6.51 -17.05 26.90
C HIS A 257 6.36 -18.06 25.74
N GLY A 258 7.42 -18.20 24.91
CA GLY A 258 7.46 -19.13 23.77
C GLY A 258 6.70 -18.65 22.52
N GLY A 259 6.22 -17.43 22.51
CA GLY A 259 5.61 -16.78 21.34
C GLY A 259 6.66 -16.30 20.35
N GLN A 260 6.24 -16.02 19.11
CA GLN A 260 7.06 -15.42 18.05
C GLN A 260 6.70 -13.94 17.87
N VAL A 261 7.65 -13.14 17.40
CA VAL A 261 7.43 -11.72 17.10
C VAL A 261 7.27 -11.52 15.60
N TYR A 262 6.07 -11.16 15.20
CA TYR A 262 5.76 -10.72 13.85
C TYR A 262 5.86 -9.21 13.76
N MET A 263 6.71 -8.68 12.87
CA MET A 263 6.84 -7.26 12.62
C MET A 263 6.16 -6.86 11.31
N ASP A 264 5.23 -5.91 11.39
CA ASP A 264 4.69 -5.22 10.23
C ASP A 264 5.76 -4.27 9.67
N GLY A 265 6.28 -4.60 8.49
CA GLY A 265 7.35 -3.85 7.81
C GLY A 265 6.86 -2.72 6.91
N ALA A 266 5.61 -2.28 7.06
CA ALA A 266 5.10 -1.12 6.32
C ALA A 266 5.96 0.13 6.55
N ASN A 267 6.57 0.28 7.73
CA ASN A 267 7.36 1.43 8.16
C ASN A 267 8.88 1.24 7.96
N MET A 268 9.32 0.33 7.08
CA MET A 268 10.75 0.12 6.77
C MET A 268 11.47 1.38 6.28
N ASN A 269 10.74 2.37 5.77
CA ASN A 269 11.32 3.65 5.34
C ASN A 269 12.03 4.43 6.46
N ALA A 270 11.78 4.07 7.72
CA ALA A 270 12.45 4.62 8.90
C ALA A 270 13.53 3.69 9.49
N GLN A 271 13.78 2.51 8.91
CA GLN A 271 14.67 1.51 9.50
C GLN A 271 15.90 1.20 8.65
N VAL A 272 15.76 1.13 7.32
CA VAL A 272 16.80 0.62 6.41
C VAL A 272 18.16 1.27 6.66
N GLY A 273 19.15 0.45 6.99
CA GLY A 273 20.52 0.90 7.26
C GLY A 273 20.74 1.56 8.63
N LEU A 274 19.69 1.88 9.39
CA LEU A 274 19.80 2.37 10.77
C LEU A 274 19.58 1.25 11.79
N THR A 275 18.64 0.38 11.53
CA THR A 275 18.32 -0.84 12.31
C THR A 275 17.72 -1.87 11.38
N SER A 276 17.33 -3.03 11.91
CA SER A 276 16.62 -4.06 11.15
C SER A 276 15.66 -4.85 12.03
N PRO A 277 14.59 -5.42 11.47
CA PRO A 277 13.65 -6.28 12.20
C PRO A 277 14.33 -7.41 12.97
N GLY A 278 15.28 -8.12 12.34
CA GLY A 278 16.02 -9.20 13.00
C GLY A 278 16.87 -8.70 14.17
N LEU A 279 17.52 -7.53 14.06
CA LEU A 279 18.33 -6.96 15.13
C LEU A 279 17.49 -6.60 16.36
N ILE A 280 16.27 -6.12 16.18
CA ILE A 280 15.37 -5.76 17.29
C ILE A 280 14.53 -6.92 17.82
N GLY A 281 14.80 -8.15 17.36
CA GLY A 281 14.23 -9.37 17.91
C GLY A 281 12.90 -9.80 17.28
N ALA A 282 12.60 -9.36 16.06
CA ALA A 282 11.50 -9.96 15.30
C ALA A 282 11.91 -11.31 14.71
N ASP A 283 10.93 -12.22 14.55
CA ASP A 283 11.13 -13.55 13.95
C ASP A 283 10.61 -13.61 12.52
N VAL A 284 9.59 -12.82 12.19
CA VAL A 284 9.01 -12.65 10.86
C VAL A 284 8.75 -11.17 10.61
N CYS A 285 9.02 -10.72 9.40
CA CYS A 285 8.62 -9.40 8.94
C CYS A 285 8.05 -9.51 7.52
N HIS A 286 6.88 -8.92 7.25
CA HIS A 286 6.51 -8.65 5.87
C HIS A 286 7.05 -7.29 5.44
N LEU A 287 7.32 -7.15 4.16
CA LEU A 287 7.69 -5.89 3.54
C LEU A 287 6.60 -5.45 2.56
N ASN A 288 6.57 -4.15 2.29
CA ASN A 288 5.75 -3.58 1.23
C ASN A 288 6.70 -2.98 0.18
N LEU A 289 6.99 -3.73 -0.89
CA LEU A 289 7.91 -3.24 -1.92
C LEU A 289 7.35 -2.02 -2.65
N HIS A 290 6.02 -1.86 -2.66
CA HIS A 290 5.31 -0.70 -3.18
C HIS A 290 5.30 0.53 -2.24
N LYS A 291 6.03 0.46 -1.13
CA LYS A 291 6.29 1.59 -0.21
C LYS A 291 7.78 1.92 -0.22
N THR A 292 8.55 1.37 0.72
CA THR A 292 9.98 1.66 0.90
C THR A 292 10.82 1.34 -0.34
N PHE A 293 10.52 0.26 -1.06
CA PHE A 293 11.34 -0.24 -2.16
C PHE A 293 10.81 0.15 -3.56
N ALA A 294 10.07 1.25 -3.63
CA ALA A 294 9.80 2.04 -4.82
C ALA A 294 8.97 1.39 -5.94
N ILE A 295 8.32 0.23 -5.73
CA ILE A 295 7.33 -0.26 -6.71
C ILE A 295 6.18 0.76 -6.78
N PRO A 296 5.75 1.20 -7.98
CA PRO A 296 4.63 2.12 -8.11
C PRO A 296 3.32 1.47 -7.66
N HIS A 297 2.43 2.25 -7.03
CA HIS A 297 1.13 1.76 -6.55
C HIS A 297 0.17 1.39 -7.70
N GLY A 298 0.36 1.95 -8.90
CA GLY A 298 -0.30 1.54 -10.14
C GLY A 298 -1.83 1.59 -10.12
N GLY A 299 -2.40 2.53 -9.37
CA GLY A 299 -3.86 2.64 -9.29
C GLY A 299 -4.54 1.51 -8.51
N GLY A 300 -3.84 0.87 -7.59
CA GLY A 300 -4.38 -0.17 -6.70
C GLY A 300 -3.81 -1.57 -6.93
N GLY A 301 -2.76 -1.67 -7.68
CA GLY A 301 -1.98 -2.87 -7.90
C GLY A 301 -0.67 -2.48 -8.42
N PRO A 302 0.21 -3.22 -9.03
CA PRO A 302 0.64 -4.55 -8.61
C PRO A 302 1.44 -4.44 -7.31
N GLY A 303 1.15 -5.26 -6.34
CA GLY A 303 1.86 -5.30 -5.06
C GLY A 303 2.85 -6.46 -4.99
N VAL A 304 3.85 -6.32 -4.13
CA VAL A 304 4.68 -7.44 -3.64
C VAL A 304 4.89 -7.21 -2.15
N GLY A 305 4.52 -8.20 -1.36
CA GLY A 305 4.60 -8.19 0.11
C GLY A 305 5.46 -9.33 0.65
N PRO A 306 6.78 -9.35 0.37
CA PRO A 306 7.64 -10.45 0.78
C PRO A 306 7.59 -10.66 2.28
N ILE A 307 7.79 -11.90 2.70
CA ILE A 307 8.08 -12.22 4.09
C ILE A 307 9.55 -12.61 4.24
N CYS A 308 10.19 -12.02 5.25
CA CYS A 308 11.55 -12.33 5.67
C CYS A 308 11.47 -12.97 7.04
N VAL A 309 12.23 -14.04 7.28
CA VAL A 309 12.11 -14.87 8.47
C VAL A 309 13.46 -15.22 9.10
N ALA A 310 13.46 -15.38 10.42
CA ALA A 310 14.60 -15.89 11.17
C ALA A 310 14.90 -17.36 10.78
N GLU A 311 16.13 -17.80 11.04
CA GLU A 311 16.64 -19.12 10.61
C GLU A 311 15.73 -20.29 11.01
N HIS A 312 15.19 -20.29 12.22
CA HIS A 312 14.33 -21.38 12.73
C HIS A 312 12.95 -21.44 12.03
N LEU A 313 12.59 -20.42 11.26
CA LEU A 313 11.34 -20.35 10.49
C LEU A 313 11.54 -20.56 8.99
N ALA A 314 12.78 -20.58 8.50
CA ALA A 314 13.10 -20.66 7.07
C ALA A 314 12.52 -21.92 6.40
N ASP A 315 12.53 -23.06 7.10
CA ASP A 315 11.97 -24.29 6.59
C ASP A 315 10.45 -24.26 6.33
N PHE A 316 9.75 -23.30 6.90
CA PHE A 316 8.30 -23.17 6.79
C PHE A 316 7.85 -22.14 5.75
N LEU A 317 8.78 -21.47 5.04
CA LEU A 317 8.43 -20.52 3.96
C LEU A 317 7.53 -21.17 2.90
N PRO A 318 6.59 -20.39 2.30
CA PRO A 318 5.57 -20.94 1.42
C PRO A 318 6.16 -21.63 0.18
N GLY A 319 5.76 -22.89 -0.02
CA GLY A 319 6.03 -23.65 -1.23
C GLY A 319 5.11 -23.26 -2.39
N HIS A 320 5.31 -23.89 -3.55
CA HIS A 320 4.46 -23.73 -4.71
C HIS A 320 4.40 -25.03 -5.52
N GLU A 321 3.19 -25.42 -5.97
CA GLU A 321 2.98 -26.70 -6.66
C GLU A 321 3.64 -26.78 -8.03
N ALA A 322 3.76 -25.64 -8.72
CA ALA A 322 4.32 -25.58 -10.08
C ALA A 322 5.77 -25.11 -10.14
N MET A 323 6.31 -24.58 -9.04
CA MET A 323 7.66 -24.03 -8.99
C MET A 323 8.34 -24.45 -7.68
N GLU A 324 9.61 -24.77 -7.74
CA GLU A 324 10.42 -25.10 -6.58
C GLU A 324 10.75 -23.81 -5.79
N THR A 325 9.94 -23.50 -4.80
CA THR A 325 10.10 -22.36 -3.87
C THR A 325 9.83 -22.84 -2.45
N GLY A 326 10.18 -22.02 -1.46
CA GLY A 326 9.89 -22.27 -0.06
C GLY A 326 10.87 -23.19 0.64
N GLY A 327 10.57 -23.50 1.91
CA GLY A 327 11.40 -24.32 2.79
C GLY A 327 11.05 -25.81 2.73
N ALA A 328 11.86 -26.63 3.41
CA ALA A 328 11.72 -28.10 3.42
C ALA A 328 10.41 -28.62 4.04
N GLN A 329 9.79 -27.83 4.93
CA GLN A 329 8.51 -28.07 5.57
C GLN A 329 7.51 -26.96 5.23
N GLY A 330 7.66 -26.37 4.06
CA GLY A 330 6.94 -25.17 3.62
C GLY A 330 5.42 -25.30 3.76
N ILE A 331 4.78 -24.21 4.18
CA ILE A 331 3.34 -24.10 4.07
C ILE A 331 2.92 -24.15 2.60
N GLY A 332 1.68 -24.48 2.30
CA GLY A 332 1.15 -24.45 0.93
C GLY A 332 1.22 -23.04 0.32
N SER A 333 0.97 -22.95 -0.98
CA SER A 333 0.97 -21.66 -1.70
C SER A 333 0.01 -20.66 -1.06
N GLY A 334 0.51 -19.50 -0.70
CA GLY A 334 -0.29 -18.35 -0.28
C GLY A 334 -0.79 -17.51 -1.46
N SER A 335 -0.19 -17.68 -2.64
CA SER A 335 -0.46 -16.93 -3.87
C SER A 335 -0.44 -17.86 -5.07
N ALA A 336 -1.23 -17.54 -6.10
CA ALA A 336 -1.27 -18.30 -7.34
C ALA A 336 0.05 -18.19 -8.14
N ALA A 337 0.76 -17.09 -7.99
CA ALA A 337 2.08 -16.89 -8.61
C ALA A 337 3.23 -17.16 -7.61
N PRO A 338 4.38 -17.69 -8.07
CA PRO A 338 5.48 -18.04 -7.18
C PRO A 338 6.26 -16.85 -6.64
N PHE A 339 6.18 -15.68 -7.26
CA PHE A 339 7.01 -14.50 -6.97
C PHE A 339 6.20 -13.20 -6.90
N GLY A 340 5.03 -13.22 -6.29
CA GLY A 340 4.15 -12.06 -6.21
C GLY A 340 3.79 -11.49 -7.59
N SER A 341 3.84 -10.18 -7.74
CA SER A 341 3.74 -9.51 -9.06
C SER A 341 5.12 -9.48 -9.71
N ALA A 342 5.51 -10.59 -10.32
CA ALA A 342 6.87 -10.93 -10.68
C ALA A 342 7.62 -9.86 -11.50
N LEU A 343 6.99 -9.28 -12.53
CA LEU A 343 7.64 -8.26 -13.38
C LEU A 343 8.07 -7.01 -12.60
N VAL A 344 7.24 -6.52 -11.69
CA VAL A 344 7.53 -5.27 -10.97
C VAL A 344 8.58 -5.42 -9.89
N THR A 345 8.99 -6.63 -9.52
CA THR A 345 10.14 -6.85 -8.63
C THR A 345 11.43 -6.25 -9.19
N LEU A 346 11.53 -6.10 -10.52
CA LEU A 346 12.63 -5.41 -11.20
C LEU A 346 12.82 -3.97 -10.71
N VAL A 347 11.74 -3.28 -10.34
CA VAL A 347 11.83 -1.90 -9.84
C VAL A 347 12.55 -1.87 -8.50
N SER A 348 12.16 -2.75 -7.56
CA SER A 348 12.83 -2.87 -6.27
C SER A 348 14.28 -3.35 -6.39
N TYR A 349 14.52 -4.33 -7.24
CA TYR A 349 15.88 -4.77 -7.55
C TYR A 349 16.74 -3.62 -8.08
N GLY A 350 16.23 -2.88 -9.07
CA GLY A 350 16.90 -1.70 -9.62
C GLY A 350 17.11 -0.60 -8.57
N TYR A 351 16.11 -0.34 -7.72
CA TYR A 351 16.20 0.62 -6.61
C TYR A 351 17.36 0.27 -5.66
N ILE A 352 17.40 -0.97 -5.18
CA ILE A 352 18.44 -1.44 -4.24
C ILE A 352 19.82 -1.38 -4.89
N LYS A 353 19.97 -1.90 -6.11
CA LYS A 353 21.27 -1.96 -6.81
C LYS A 353 21.80 -0.57 -7.20
N LEU A 354 20.93 0.36 -7.59
CA LEU A 354 21.33 1.74 -7.94
C LEU A 354 21.73 2.56 -6.73
N LEU A 355 21.02 2.42 -5.62
CA LEU A 355 21.32 3.17 -4.38
C LEU A 355 22.50 2.56 -3.63
N GLY A 356 22.59 1.24 -3.59
CA GLY A 356 23.54 0.53 -2.76
C GLY A 356 23.37 0.82 -1.26
N PRO A 357 24.20 0.25 -0.37
CA PRO A 357 24.06 0.40 1.08
C PRO A 357 24.06 1.87 1.54
N LYS A 358 24.92 2.69 0.93
CA LYS A 358 25.02 4.11 1.28
C LYS A 358 23.75 4.88 0.89
N GLY A 359 23.24 4.67 -0.33
CA GLY A 359 22.04 5.37 -0.79
C GLY A 359 20.80 4.95 -0.02
N LEU A 360 20.66 3.67 0.32
CA LEU A 360 19.56 3.18 1.15
C LEU A 360 19.58 3.80 2.55
N LEU A 361 20.74 3.89 3.19
CA LEU A 361 20.89 4.57 4.48
C LEU A 361 20.53 6.06 4.38
N GLU A 362 20.99 6.76 3.34
CA GLU A 362 20.68 8.18 3.14
C GLU A 362 19.19 8.40 2.86
N SER A 363 18.53 7.50 2.12
CA SER A 363 17.06 7.53 1.94
C SER A 363 16.34 7.54 3.30
N THR A 364 16.68 6.62 4.19
CA THR A 364 16.06 6.55 5.52
C THR A 364 16.33 7.82 6.35
N ARG A 365 17.56 8.32 6.32
CA ARG A 365 17.92 9.56 7.01
C ARG A 365 17.12 10.76 6.52
N HIS A 366 16.98 10.88 5.20
CA HIS A 366 16.21 11.97 4.60
C HIS A 366 14.71 11.84 4.89
N ALA A 367 14.16 10.63 4.89
CA ALA A 367 12.75 10.42 5.28
C ALA A 367 12.46 10.93 6.70
N ILE A 368 13.32 10.57 7.67
CA ILE A 368 13.20 11.05 9.05
C ILE A 368 13.46 12.57 9.15
N LEU A 369 14.46 13.09 8.43
CA LEU A 369 14.76 14.51 8.40
C LEU A 369 13.58 15.32 7.85
N ASN A 370 12.99 14.90 6.73
CA ASN A 370 11.88 15.59 6.09
C ASN A 370 10.65 15.63 7.00
N ALA A 371 10.31 14.53 7.68
CA ALA A 371 9.21 14.51 8.64
C ALA A 371 9.44 15.51 9.80
N ASN A 372 10.66 15.53 10.37
CA ASN A 372 10.99 16.46 11.43
C ASN A 372 11.13 17.91 10.95
N TYR A 373 11.47 18.14 9.70
CA TYR A 373 11.45 19.46 9.09
C TYR A 373 10.01 20.00 9.00
N LEU A 374 9.06 19.20 8.48
CA LEU A 374 7.64 19.57 8.46
C LEU A 374 7.12 19.83 9.88
N LYS A 375 7.46 18.94 10.84
CA LYS A 375 7.10 19.14 12.26
C LYS A 375 7.54 20.51 12.75
N ALA A 376 8.81 20.87 12.58
CA ALA A 376 9.36 22.12 13.06
C ALA A 376 8.71 23.35 12.37
N ARG A 377 8.36 23.24 11.09
CA ARG A 377 7.70 24.31 10.33
C ARG A 377 6.25 24.53 10.74
N LEU A 378 5.55 23.46 11.12
CA LEU A 378 4.14 23.48 11.50
C LEU A 378 3.93 23.67 13.01
N GLU A 379 4.99 23.60 13.82
CA GLU A 379 4.93 23.82 15.26
C GLU A 379 4.40 25.22 15.59
N GLY A 380 3.46 25.29 16.54
CA GLY A 380 2.76 26.53 16.89
C GLY A 380 1.43 26.75 16.13
N ALA A 381 1.26 26.17 14.94
CA ALA A 381 -0.01 26.16 14.23
C ALA A 381 -0.79 24.85 14.44
N TYR A 382 -0.08 23.74 14.45
CA TYR A 382 -0.66 22.41 14.67
C TYR A 382 0.10 21.67 15.76
N GLN A 383 -0.61 21.00 16.64
CA GLN A 383 0.00 20.11 17.63
C GLN A 383 0.32 18.77 17.00
N VAL A 384 1.58 18.33 17.10
CA VAL A 384 1.96 16.93 16.82
C VAL A 384 1.55 16.10 18.03
N LEU A 385 0.73 15.08 17.82
CA LEU A 385 0.07 14.35 18.90
C LEU A 385 1.04 13.45 19.66
N TYR A 386 1.95 12.79 18.95
CA TYR A 386 2.94 11.89 19.53
C TYR A 386 4.34 12.23 19.07
N THR A 387 5.30 12.16 19.99
CA THR A 387 6.73 12.30 19.70
C THR A 387 7.51 11.36 20.60
N GLY A 388 8.70 10.95 20.14
CA GLY A 388 9.65 10.24 21.00
C GLY A 388 10.20 11.15 22.11
N GLU A 389 11.00 10.57 23.03
CA GLU A 389 11.56 11.25 24.23
C GLU A 389 12.32 12.55 23.91
N ALA A 390 13.00 12.62 22.74
CA ALA A 390 13.68 13.82 22.28
C ALA A 390 12.75 14.84 21.58
N GLY A 391 11.45 14.68 21.65
CA GLY A 391 10.46 15.54 20.98
C GLY A 391 10.48 15.41 19.46
N ARG A 392 10.93 14.28 18.91
CA ARG A 392 11.06 14.05 17.46
C ARG A 392 10.05 12.99 16.98
N ALA A 393 9.61 13.15 15.74
CA ALA A 393 8.86 12.15 15.00
C ALA A 393 9.81 11.17 14.29
N ALA A 394 9.29 10.01 13.89
CA ALA A 394 9.97 9.09 12.98
C ALA A 394 9.92 9.64 11.53
N HIS A 395 9.55 8.84 10.55
CA HIS A 395 9.39 9.27 9.15
C HIS A 395 8.00 9.84 8.85
N GLU A 396 7.09 9.77 9.80
CA GLU A 396 5.70 10.25 9.71
C GLU A 396 5.27 10.86 11.05
N MET A 397 4.18 11.63 11.05
CA MET A 397 3.66 12.28 12.25
C MET A 397 2.14 12.46 12.19
N ILE A 398 1.53 12.60 13.35
CA ILE A 398 0.09 12.82 13.49
C ILE A 398 -0.16 14.25 13.99
N LEU A 399 -0.89 15.06 13.19
CA LEU A 399 -1.35 16.39 13.57
C LEU A 399 -2.75 16.34 14.19
N ASP A 400 -2.91 16.91 15.35
CA ASP A 400 -4.20 17.01 16.05
C ASP A 400 -5.04 18.17 15.50
N CYS A 401 -6.14 17.87 14.82
CA CYS A 401 -7.10 18.86 14.31
C CYS A 401 -8.36 19.00 15.16
N ARG A 402 -8.50 18.21 16.24
CA ARG A 402 -9.70 18.22 17.11
C ARG A 402 -9.96 19.57 17.80
N PRO A 403 -8.94 20.34 18.22
CA PRO A 403 -9.18 21.65 18.82
C PRO A 403 -9.96 22.61 17.92
N PHE A 404 -9.70 22.61 16.62
CA PHE A 404 -10.40 23.49 15.65
C PHE A 404 -11.89 23.22 15.57
N LYS A 405 -12.31 21.96 15.73
CA LYS A 405 -13.74 21.62 15.77
C LYS A 405 -14.45 22.24 16.97
N ALA A 406 -13.78 22.37 18.09
CA ALA A 406 -14.37 22.96 19.30
C ALA A 406 -14.62 24.45 19.13
N THR A 407 -13.67 25.20 18.57
CA THR A 407 -13.72 26.67 18.46
C THR A 407 -14.46 27.14 17.20
N THR A 408 -14.16 26.58 16.04
CA THR A 408 -14.60 27.08 14.73
C THR A 408 -15.55 26.15 13.98
N LYS A 409 -15.86 24.97 14.53
CA LYS A 409 -16.60 23.88 13.86
C LYS A 409 -15.90 23.30 12.61
N VAL A 410 -14.65 23.66 12.38
CA VAL A 410 -13.85 23.09 11.29
C VAL A 410 -13.43 21.67 11.68
N GLU A 411 -13.77 20.72 10.84
CA GLU A 411 -13.40 19.31 11.00
C GLU A 411 -12.17 18.98 10.16
N VAL A 412 -11.47 17.91 10.52
CA VAL A 412 -10.30 17.45 9.77
C VAL A 412 -10.60 17.21 8.29
N THR A 413 -11.82 16.77 7.97
CA THR A 413 -12.29 16.61 6.57
C THR A 413 -12.40 17.94 5.82
N ASP A 414 -12.67 19.05 6.52
CA ASP A 414 -12.70 20.39 5.92
C ASP A 414 -11.28 20.80 5.51
N ILE A 415 -10.30 20.56 6.37
CA ILE A 415 -8.87 20.79 6.09
C ILE A 415 -8.42 19.95 4.91
N ALA A 416 -8.76 18.66 4.90
CA ALA A 416 -8.45 17.73 3.82
C ALA A 416 -9.02 18.21 2.46
N LYS A 417 -10.27 18.65 2.45
CA LYS A 417 -10.92 19.18 1.23
C LYS A 417 -10.32 20.53 0.79
N ARG A 418 -9.91 21.37 1.74
CA ARG A 418 -9.27 22.65 1.42
C ARG A 418 -7.87 22.48 0.85
N LEU A 419 -7.11 21.47 1.29
CA LEU A 419 -5.81 21.11 0.71
C LEU A 419 -5.88 20.85 -0.80
N ILE A 420 -7.00 20.31 -1.31
CA ILE A 420 -7.19 20.10 -2.75
C ILE A 420 -7.17 21.45 -3.51
N ASP A 421 -7.75 22.51 -2.93
CA ASP A 421 -7.68 23.85 -3.53
C ASP A 421 -6.26 24.41 -3.55
N TYR A 422 -5.44 24.03 -2.57
CA TYR A 422 -4.01 24.35 -2.50
C TYR A 422 -3.14 23.49 -3.42
N GLY A 423 -3.73 22.52 -4.13
CA GLY A 423 -3.03 21.65 -5.08
C GLY A 423 -2.38 20.41 -4.44
N TYR A 424 -2.93 19.94 -3.32
CA TYR A 424 -2.46 18.74 -2.63
C TYR A 424 -3.55 17.67 -2.49
N HIS A 425 -3.16 16.43 -2.68
CA HIS A 425 -3.92 15.30 -2.14
C HIS A 425 -3.85 15.36 -0.61
N ALA A 426 -4.98 15.16 0.05
CA ALA A 426 -5.00 15.18 1.51
C ALA A 426 -4.13 14.06 2.10
N PRO A 427 -3.44 14.30 3.23
CA PRO A 427 -2.87 13.23 4.04
C PRO A 427 -3.93 12.24 4.54
N THR A 428 -3.52 11.15 5.19
CA THR A 428 -4.43 10.19 5.79
C THR A 428 -5.28 10.85 6.89
N VAL A 429 -6.59 10.74 6.78
CA VAL A 429 -7.56 11.40 7.63
C VAL A 429 -8.09 10.44 8.69
N SER A 430 -8.12 10.88 9.97
CA SER A 430 -8.74 10.15 11.09
C SER A 430 -8.19 8.73 11.30
N PHE A 431 -6.91 8.54 11.03
CA PHE A 431 -6.19 7.30 11.30
C PHE A 431 -4.78 7.60 11.86
N PRO A 432 -4.29 6.84 12.84
CA PRO A 432 -5.00 5.86 13.68
C PRO A 432 -5.94 6.53 14.71
N VAL A 433 -5.87 7.85 14.84
CA VAL A 433 -6.67 8.63 15.80
C VAL A 433 -7.72 9.44 15.06
N ALA A 434 -8.96 9.36 15.50
CA ALA A 434 -10.06 10.13 14.91
C ALA A 434 -9.82 11.65 15.03
N GLY A 435 -10.11 12.41 13.98
CA GLY A 435 -9.97 13.87 13.95
C GLY A 435 -8.54 14.39 13.78
N THR A 436 -7.66 13.57 13.24
CA THR A 436 -6.25 13.90 12.99
C THR A 436 -5.88 13.77 11.53
N LEU A 437 -4.73 14.34 11.14
CA LEU A 437 -4.05 14.12 9.86
C LEU A 437 -2.74 13.38 10.12
N MET A 438 -2.51 12.30 9.40
CA MET A 438 -1.25 11.56 9.44
C MET A 438 -0.43 11.87 8.19
N ILE A 439 0.75 12.41 8.38
CA ILE A 439 1.60 12.97 7.32
C ILE A 439 2.90 12.19 7.23
N GLU A 440 3.19 11.68 6.04
CA GLU A 440 4.47 11.06 5.68
C GLU A 440 5.05 11.78 4.46
N PRO A 441 6.01 12.71 4.62
CA PRO A 441 6.83 13.17 3.51
C PRO A 441 7.91 12.13 3.26
N THR A 442 8.09 11.72 2.02
CA THR A 442 9.15 10.75 1.70
C THR A 442 10.51 11.42 1.53
N GLU A 443 11.57 10.64 1.44
CA GLU A 443 12.90 11.10 1.10
C GLU A 443 13.02 11.65 -0.32
N SER A 444 12.05 11.34 -1.20
CA SER A 444 12.05 11.79 -2.59
C SER A 444 11.67 13.26 -2.77
N GLU A 445 11.14 13.89 -1.72
CA GLU A 445 10.64 15.26 -1.80
C GLU A 445 11.75 16.30 -1.66
N SER A 446 11.67 17.34 -2.49
CA SER A 446 12.58 18.49 -2.40
C SER A 446 12.20 19.41 -1.25
N LYS A 447 13.21 20.15 -0.72
CA LYS A 447 12.93 21.18 0.29
C LYS A 447 11.90 22.21 -0.18
N ALA A 448 11.92 22.59 -1.46
CA ALA A 448 10.97 23.56 -2.01
C ALA A 448 9.53 23.02 -1.96
N GLU A 449 9.33 21.72 -2.21
CA GLU A 449 8.02 21.09 -2.11
C GLU A 449 7.56 20.95 -0.65
N LEU A 450 8.47 20.62 0.25
CA LEU A 450 8.18 20.60 1.70
C LEU A 450 7.78 21.99 2.20
N ASP A 451 8.47 23.04 1.75
CA ASP A 451 8.13 24.43 2.08
C ASP A 451 6.73 24.78 1.56
N ARG A 452 6.44 24.48 0.29
CA ARG A 452 5.14 24.73 -0.34
C ARG A 452 3.99 24.02 0.41
N PHE A 453 4.21 22.79 0.86
CA PHE A 453 3.23 22.06 1.67
C PHE A 453 3.03 22.73 3.04
N CYS A 454 4.10 23.14 3.70
CA CYS A 454 4.00 23.89 4.96
C CYS A 454 3.22 25.18 4.78
N ASP A 455 3.50 25.93 3.71
CA ASP A 455 2.81 27.20 3.42
C ASP A 455 1.31 26.96 3.16
N ALA A 456 0.95 25.86 2.49
CA ALA A 456 -0.45 25.46 2.33
C ALA A 456 -1.13 25.16 3.68
N MET A 457 -0.48 24.37 4.54
CA MET A 457 -1.00 24.05 5.88
C MET A 457 -1.12 25.29 6.76
N LEU A 458 -0.13 26.17 6.74
CA LEU A 458 -0.15 27.44 7.49
C LEU A 458 -1.21 28.40 6.95
N GLY A 459 -1.41 28.46 5.64
CA GLY A 459 -2.50 29.21 5.02
C GLY A 459 -3.88 28.73 5.49
N ILE A 460 -4.08 27.41 5.49
CA ILE A 460 -5.32 26.81 6.02
C ILE A 460 -5.50 27.12 7.50
N HIS A 461 -4.43 27.08 8.29
CA HIS A 461 -4.50 27.47 9.69
C HIS A 461 -4.93 28.93 9.86
N GLN A 462 -4.40 29.85 9.05
CA GLN A 462 -4.84 31.26 9.06
C GLN A 462 -6.33 31.39 8.70
N GLU A 463 -6.82 30.64 7.72
CA GLU A 463 -8.25 30.60 7.37
C GLU A 463 -9.11 30.09 8.56
N ILE A 464 -8.62 29.11 9.33
CA ILE A 464 -9.29 28.61 10.54
C ILE A 464 -9.33 29.70 11.62
N MET A 465 -8.18 30.32 11.90
CA MET A 465 -8.10 31.37 12.93
C MET A 465 -8.98 32.60 12.60
N ALA A 466 -9.17 32.90 11.32
CA ALA A 466 -10.08 33.96 10.89
C ALA A 466 -11.56 33.68 11.26
N LEU A 467 -11.92 32.43 11.53
CA LEU A 467 -13.26 32.04 11.96
C LEU A 467 -13.48 32.16 13.49
N GLU A 468 -12.45 32.43 14.29
CA GLU A 468 -12.55 32.63 15.72
C GLU A 468 -13.05 34.03 16.10
N VAL A 469 -13.29 34.88 15.11
CA VAL A 469 -13.82 36.25 15.32
C VAL A 469 -15.33 36.19 15.52
N ASP A 470 -15.83 36.97 16.50
CA ASP A 470 -17.27 37.07 16.77
C ASP A 470 -18.05 37.50 15.51
N GLY A 471 -19.09 36.74 15.19
CA GLY A 471 -19.95 36.99 14.03
C GLY A 471 -19.47 36.33 12.71
N ALA A 472 -18.40 35.57 12.71
CA ALA A 472 -17.98 34.79 11.54
C ALA A 472 -19.05 33.75 11.13
N ASP A 473 -19.29 33.60 9.83
CA ASP A 473 -20.17 32.55 9.33
C ASP A 473 -19.44 31.20 9.33
N LEU A 474 -19.77 30.37 10.29
CA LEU A 474 -19.16 29.04 10.46
C LEU A 474 -19.67 28.00 9.45
N SER A 475 -20.67 28.34 8.62
CA SER A 475 -21.26 27.45 7.63
C SER A 475 -20.88 27.80 6.18
N MET A 476 -20.75 29.10 5.89
CA MET A 476 -20.49 29.61 4.54
C MET A 476 -19.10 30.26 4.44
N ASN A 477 -18.05 29.46 4.60
CA ASN A 477 -16.65 29.89 4.55
C ASN A 477 -15.82 29.02 3.62
N LEU A 478 -14.58 29.41 3.34
CA LEU A 478 -13.63 28.73 2.45
C LEU A 478 -13.48 27.24 2.77
N LEU A 479 -13.34 26.89 4.04
CA LEU A 479 -13.10 25.52 4.51
C LEU A 479 -14.34 24.63 4.33
N LYS A 480 -15.51 25.11 4.74
CA LYS A 480 -16.78 24.37 4.62
C LYS A 480 -17.23 24.20 3.18
N GLN A 481 -16.87 25.11 2.30
CA GLN A 481 -17.25 25.07 0.89
C GLN A 481 -16.21 24.39 -0.03
N ALA A 482 -15.01 24.13 0.48
CA ALA A 482 -13.97 23.39 -0.24
C ALA A 482 -14.39 21.93 -0.55
N PRO A 483 -13.91 21.33 -1.66
CA PRO A 483 -13.06 21.92 -2.66
C PRO A 483 -13.85 22.73 -3.70
N HIS A 484 -13.20 23.71 -4.34
CA HIS A 484 -13.82 24.62 -5.30
C HIS A 484 -13.55 24.14 -6.74
N THR A 485 -14.58 23.61 -7.39
CA THR A 485 -14.47 23.13 -8.77
C THR A 485 -14.41 24.28 -9.77
N MET A 486 -13.87 24.02 -10.97
CA MET A 486 -13.86 25.00 -12.06
C MET A 486 -15.28 25.51 -12.38
N ALA A 487 -16.27 24.60 -12.49
CA ALA A 487 -17.65 24.97 -12.77
C ALA A 487 -18.23 25.93 -11.72
N MET A 488 -17.89 25.73 -10.44
CA MET A 488 -18.34 26.61 -9.38
C MET A 488 -17.70 27.99 -9.45
N VAL A 489 -16.39 28.07 -9.72
CA VAL A 489 -15.65 29.34 -9.74
C VAL A 489 -15.98 30.16 -10.99
N THR A 490 -16.31 29.52 -12.10
CA THR A 490 -16.64 30.18 -13.36
C THR A 490 -18.15 30.43 -13.56
N SER A 491 -19.00 29.99 -12.62
CA SER A 491 -20.44 30.27 -12.68
C SER A 491 -20.71 31.78 -12.57
N ASP A 492 -21.75 32.28 -13.26
CA ASP A 492 -22.19 33.66 -13.13
C ASP A 492 -22.72 33.94 -11.71
N ASP A 493 -23.30 32.94 -11.05
CA ASP A 493 -23.80 33.04 -9.68
C ASP A 493 -22.67 32.80 -8.65
N TRP A 494 -22.32 33.84 -7.91
CA TRP A 494 -21.38 33.76 -6.80
C TRP A 494 -21.98 34.42 -5.56
N ASP A 495 -22.52 33.61 -4.69
CA ASP A 495 -23.25 34.01 -3.48
C ASP A 495 -22.44 33.86 -2.19
N ARG A 496 -21.11 33.75 -2.30
CA ARG A 496 -20.22 33.47 -1.17
C ARG A 496 -19.59 34.75 -0.60
N PRO A 497 -19.34 34.80 0.72
CA PRO A 497 -18.77 35.97 1.39
C PRO A 497 -17.25 36.16 1.13
N TYR A 498 -16.63 35.34 0.30
CA TYR A 498 -15.23 35.41 -0.11
C TYR A 498 -15.10 35.46 -1.65
N SER A 499 -13.95 35.90 -2.12
CA SER A 499 -13.72 36.06 -3.55
C SER A 499 -13.45 34.72 -4.27
N ARG A 500 -13.67 34.71 -5.58
CA ARG A 500 -13.26 33.58 -6.46
C ARG A 500 -11.76 33.33 -6.42
N MET A 501 -10.97 34.40 -6.24
CA MET A 501 -9.51 34.31 -6.14
C MET A 501 -9.09 33.55 -4.87
N GLU A 502 -9.63 33.92 -3.71
CA GLU A 502 -9.37 33.20 -2.46
C GLU A 502 -9.82 31.74 -2.52
N ALA A 503 -10.94 31.46 -3.19
CA ALA A 503 -11.45 30.12 -3.38
C ALA A 503 -10.49 29.25 -4.22
N ALA A 504 -10.07 29.77 -5.39
CA ALA A 504 -9.36 29.00 -6.39
C ALA A 504 -7.83 29.04 -6.26
N PHE A 505 -7.28 30.16 -5.81
CA PHE A 505 -5.84 30.43 -5.82
C PHE A 505 -5.36 30.94 -4.46
N PRO A 506 -5.41 30.09 -3.42
CA PRO A 506 -5.14 30.48 -2.05
C PRO A 506 -3.67 30.84 -1.76
N LEU A 507 -2.74 30.41 -2.59
CA LEU A 507 -1.32 30.75 -2.48
C LEU A 507 -0.82 31.54 -3.71
N GLU A 508 0.16 32.40 -3.49
CA GLU A 508 0.92 33.02 -4.57
C GLU A 508 1.57 31.95 -5.45
N GLY A 509 1.50 32.09 -6.77
CA GLY A 509 2.01 31.09 -7.73
C GLY A 509 1.12 29.85 -7.93
N SER A 510 0.05 29.68 -7.16
CA SER A 510 -0.85 28.53 -7.33
C SER A 510 -1.62 28.51 -8.65
N MET A 511 -1.65 29.63 -9.38
CA MET A 511 -2.28 29.72 -10.70
C MET A 511 -1.55 28.91 -11.78
N ASP A 512 -0.22 28.88 -11.73
CA ASP A 512 0.61 28.28 -12.78
C ASP A 512 0.49 26.75 -12.82
N ASN A 513 0.16 26.14 -11.70
CA ASN A 513 0.08 24.68 -11.57
C ASN A 513 -1.26 24.23 -10.96
N LYS A 514 -2.36 24.91 -11.30
CA LYS A 514 -3.68 24.59 -10.76
C LYS A 514 -4.23 23.30 -11.32
N ILE A 515 -4.56 22.36 -10.45
CA ILE A 515 -5.45 21.23 -10.75
C ILE A 515 -6.83 21.54 -10.16
N TRP A 516 -7.84 21.41 -11.00
CA TRP A 516 -9.21 21.63 -10.59
C TRP A 516 -9.82 20.33 -10.07
N PRO A 517 -10.40 20.32 -8.87
CA PRO A 517 -11.12 19.15 -8.37
C PRO A 517 -12.29 18.82 -9.32
N ALA A 518 -12.45 17.54 -9.63
CA ALA A 518 -13.49 17.09 -10.55
C ALA A 518 -14.90 17.18 -9.96
N VAL A 519 -15.00 17.05 -8.62
CA VAL A 519 -16.27 17.07 -7.88
C VAL A 519 -16.13 17.89 -6.61
N ARG A 520 -17.26 18.38 -6.09
CA ARG A 520 -17.39 18.94 -4.74
C ARG A 520 -17.52 17.80 -3.71
N ARG A 521 -18.01 18.14 -2.53
CA ARG A 521 -18.30 17.14 -1.48
C ARG A 521 -19.39 16.19 -1.92
N VAL A 522 -19.17 14.92 -1.69
CA VAL A 522 -20.16 13.86 -1.79
C VAL A 522 -20.70 13.52 -0.40
N ASN A 523 -21.93 13.03 -0.34
CA ASN A 523 -22.50 12.51 0.90
C ASN A 523 -22.09 11.05 1.04
N GLU A 524 -20.88 10.82 1.58
CA GLU A 524 -20.27 9.50 1.74
C GLU A 524 -21.18 8.57 2.56
N ALA A 525 -21.70 9.06 3.69
CA ALA A 525 -22.59 8.25 4.54
C ALA A 525 -23.88 7.83 3.83
N HIS A 526 -24.41 8.67 2.92
CA HIS A 526 -25.55 8.27 2.08
C HIS A 526 -25.12 7.24 1.07
N GLY A 527 -23.99 7.43 0.39
CA GLY A 527 -23.46 6.51 -0.61
C GLY A 527 -23.23 5.11 -0.03
N ASP A 528 -22.59 5.02 1.12
CA ASP A 528 -22.30 3.75 1.80
C ASP A 528 -23.56 2.98 2.22
N ARG A 529 -24.62 3.71 2.56
CA ARG A 529 -25.91 3.10 2.97
C ARG A 529 -26.86 2.81 1.80
N ASN A 530 -26.60 3.36 0.64
CA ASN A 530 -27.47 3.27 -0.53
C ASN A 530 -26.67 2.86 -1.77
N LEU A 531 -26.07 1.68 -1.72
CA LEU A 531 -25.31 1.12 -2.83
C LEU A 531 -26.25 0.81 -4.01
N ILE A 532 -25.86 1.22 -5.22
CA ILE A 532 -26.62 0.93 -6.45
C ILE A 532 -26.56 -0.57 -6.80
N CYS A 533 -25.45 -1.22 -6.46
CA CYS A 533 -25.18 -2.63 -6.73
C CYS A 533 -25.23 -3.48 -5.44
N ALA A 534 -26.19 -3.27 -4.58
CA ALA A 534 -26.40 -4.15 -3.44
C ALA A 534 -26.80 -5.55 -3.93
N CYS A 535 -26.09 -6.59 -3.47
CA CYS A 535 -26.56 -7.96 -3.68
C CYS A 535 -27.89 -8.16 -2.96
N VAL A 536 -28.87 -8.71 -3.65
CA VAL A 536 -30.14 -9.04 -3.04
C VAL A 536 -29.92 -10.15 -2.01
N PRO A 537 -30.49 -10.07 -0.80
CA PRO A 537 -30.37 -11.13 0.18
C PRO A 537 -30.85 -12.48 -0.41
N ILE A 538 -30.21 -13.57 0.00
CA ILE A 538 -30.57 -14.92 -0.46
C ILE A 538 -32.05 -15.22 -0.22
N SER A 539 -32.63 -14.66 0.85
CA SER A 539 -34.06 -14.78 1.15
C SER A 539 -34.99 -14.27 0.04
N ASP A 540 -34.51 -13.35 -0.80
CA ASP A 540 -35.30 -12.71 -1.86
C ASP A 540 -35.29 -13.53 -3.17
N TYR A 541 -34.50 -14.62 -3.18
CA TYR A 541 -34.49 -15.62 -4.27
C TYR A 541 -35.36 -16.86 -3.95
N ALA A 542 -36.00 -16.91 -2.79
CA ALA A 542 -36.81 -18.05 -2.34
C ALA A 542 -38.23 -18.01 -2.88
#